data_ce7141e2406ac58a62022098db7bfd8c
#
_entry.id   ce7141e2406ac58a62022098db7bfd8c
#
_cell.length_a   1.000
_cell.length_b   1.000
_cell.length_c   1.000
_cell.angle_alpha   90.00
_cell.angle_beta   90.00
_cell.angle_gamma   90.00
#
_symmetry.space_group_name_H-M   'P 1'
#
loop_
_entity.id
_entity.type
_entity.pdbx_description
1 polymer ?
#
loop_
_entity_poly.entity_id
_entity_poly.type
_entity_poly.pdbx_seq_one_letter_code
_entity_poly.pdbx_strand_id
1 'polypeptide(L)'
;GSDGRARNPGLPGWCETPVADRKVEPGCYTTASSELGAVPIEPLYWHLDTFPDRTTAESRRAARSVVVDGHGKHWLFTIAEQAWRPVGGDRVAMVGPLVVDRDTPYTARYMETVIPPGFQEGRGPGHRHPGPEAWFLVAGGQCLETPNGVMTARAGQSMLAPEGWPMAIASLGTETRRAVVLVLHRSSQPYVQRI
;
A
#
# COMPACT_ATOMS: atom_id res chain seq x y z
N GLY A 1 18.33 -5.22 -21.06
CA GLY A 1 17.72 -5.04 -19.77
C GLY A 1 16.23 -4.83 -19.87
N SER A 2 15.51 -5.66 -19.18
CA SER A 2 14.06 -5.47 -19.08
C SER A 2 13.80 -4.18 -18.31
N ASP A 3 13.27 -3.18 -18.96
CA ASP A 3 12.72 -2.07 -18.22
C ASP A 3 11.47 -2.52 -17.46
N GLY A 4 11.02 -1.71 -16.50
CA GLY A 4 9.85 -2.08 -15.71
C GLY A 4 8.58 -2.29 -16.51
N ARG A 5 8.53 -1.85 -17.76
CA ARG A 5 7.36 -2.03 -18.62
C ARG A 5 7.20 -3.47 -19.07
N ALA A 6 8.30 -4.19 -19.24
CA ALA A 6 8.24 -5.60 -19.63
C ALA A 6 7.59 -6.48 -18.55
N ARG A 7 7.53 -6.02 -17.31
CA ARG A 7 6.98 -6.77 -16.19
C ARG A 7 5.46 -6.65 -16.07
N ASN A 8 4.88 -5.60 -16.65
CA ASN A 8 3.47 -5.28 -16.50
C ASN A 8 2.81 -5.01 -17.84
N PRO A 9 2.95 -5.95 -18.80
CA PRO A 9 2.41 -5.73 -20.13
C PRO A 9 0.89 -5.61 -20.07
N GLY A 10 0.37 -4.52 -20.62
CA GLY A 10 -1.06 -4.32 -20.74
C GLY A 10 -1.77 -3.74 -19.54
N LEU A 11 -1.10 -3.54 -18.40
CA LEU A 11 -1.71 -2.84 -17.27
C LEU A 11 -1.25 -1.39 -17.22
N PRO A 12 -2.17 -0.44 -17.38
CA PRO A 12 -1.85 0.98 -17.26
C PRO A 12 -1.62 1.40 -15.82
N GLY A 13 -1.04 2.58 -15.67
CA GLY A 13 -0.99 3.27 -14.38
C GLY A 13 0.05 2.76 -13.40
N TRP A 14 0.71 1.72 -13.68
CA TRP A 14 1.59 0.95 -12.80
C TRP A 14 2.18 1.77 -11.63
N CYS A 15 1.34 2.01 -10.63
CA CYS A 15 1.58 2.68 -9.35
C CYS A 15 1.99 4.16 -9.40
N GLU A 16 2.54 4.66 -10.49
CA GLU A 16 2.93 6.07 -10.61
C GLU A 16 1.77 6.96 -11.07
N THR A 17 0.78 6.40 -11.75
CA THR A 17 -0.36 7.18 -12.25
C THR A 17 -1.31 7.49 -11.10
N PRO A 18 -1.65 8.78 -10.90
CA PRO A 18 -2.67 9.14 -9.92
C PRO A 18 -4.03 8.54 -10.28
N VAL A 19 -4.79 8.17 -9.29
CA VAL A 19 -6.12 7.60 -9.49
C VAL A 19 -7.04 8.54 -10.26
N ALA A 20 -6.85 9.85 -10.15
CA ALA A 20 -7.60 10.84 -10.91
C ALA A 20 -7.39 10.74 -12.41
N ASP A 21 -6.27 10.18 -12.85
CA ASP A 21 -5.93 10.00 -14.28
C ASP A 21 -6.26 8.59 -14.76
N ARG A 22 -6.93 7.79 -13.94
CA ARG A 22 -7.35 6.43 -14.32
C ARG A 22 -8.29 6.46 -15.51
N LYS A 23 -7.97 5.65 -16.52
CA LYS A 23 -8.82 5.50 -17.72
C LYS A 23 -9.51 4.15 -17.77
N VAL A 24 -8.93 3.13 -17.12
CA VAL A 24 -9.49 1.80 -17.02
C VAL A 24 -9.33 1.31 -15.58
N GLU A 25 -10.20 0.40 -15.16
CA GLU A 25 -10.17 -0.10 -13.78
C GLU A 25 -8.90 -0.88 -13.44
N PRO A 26 -8.47 -1.87 -14.25
CA PRO A 26 -7.28 -2.66 -13.89
C PRO A 26 -6.00 -1.82 -13.87
N GLY A 27 -5.14 -2.14 -12.92
CA GLY A 27 -3.85 -1.49 -12.78
C GLY A 27 -3.48 -1.22 -11.33
N CYS A 28 -2.42 -0.44 -11.16
CA CYS A 28 -1.99 0.10 -9.87
C CYS A 28 -1.98 1.61 -9.96
N TYR A 29 -2.66 2.29 -9.03
CA TYR A 29 -2.82 3.74 -9.07
C TYR A 29 -2.48 4.36 -7.73
N THR A 30 -1.82 5.52 -7.76
CA THR A 30 -1.57 6.30 -6.55
C THR A 30 -2.87 6.98 -6.12
N THR A 31 -3.26 6.76 -4.87
CA THR A 31 -4.47 7.36 -4.31
C THR A 31 -4.19 8.57 -3.45
N ALA A 32 -3.05 8.59 -2.76
CA ALA A 32 -2.65 9.73 -1.94
C ALA A 32 -1.15 9.68 -1.69
N SER A 33 -0.58 10.84 -1.36
CA SER A 33 0.80 10.96 -0.91
C SER A 33 0.86 12.04 0.16
N SER A 34 1.56 11.78 1.26
CA SER A 34 1.65 12.69 2.38
C SER A 34 3.07 12.71 2.93
N GLU A 35 3.66 13.89 2.99
CA GLU A 35 4.96 14.07 3.63
C GLU A 35 4.75 14.16 5.14
N LEU A 36 5.36 13.24 5.88
CA LEU A 36 5.18 13.14 7.32
C LEU A 36 6.28 13.86 8.12
N GLY A 37 7.40 14.16 7.47
CA GLY A 37 8.60 14.60 8.20
C GLY A 37 9.18 13.45 9.03
N ALA A 38 9.96 13.80 10.05
CA ALA A 38 10.45 12.82 11.02
C ALA A 38 9.28 12.33 11.86
N VAL A 39 9.18 10.99 12.02
CA VAL A 39 8.10 10.37 12.76
C VAL A 39 8.53 10.03 14.19
N PRO A 40 7.58 9.85 15.14
CA PRO A 40 7.89 9.48 16.52
C PRO A 40 8.67 8.17 16.62
N ILE A 41 9.37 7.98 17.72
CA ILE A 41 10.20 6.80 17.97
C ILE A 41 9.36 5.58 18.35
N GLU A 42 8.20 5.79 18.96
CA GLU A 42 7.32 4.70 19.35
C GLU A 42 6.85 3.91 18.13
N PRO A 43 6.54 2.60 18.30
CA PRO A 43 6.06 1.78 17.20
C PRO A 43 4.82 2.38 16.54
N LEU A 44 4.86 2.54 15.23
CA LEU A 44 3.77 3.07 14.43
C LEU A 44 3.09 1.96 13.64
N TYR A 45 1.80 2.15 13.42
CA TYR A 45 0.95 1.21 12.70
C TYR A 45 0.15 1.95 11.66
N TRP A 46 -0.15 1.27 10.58
CA TRP A 46 -1.12 1.75 9.60
C TRP A 46 -2.51 1.33 10.05
N HIS A 47 -3.34 2.31 10.39
CA HIS A 47 -4.73 2.12 10.78
C HIS A 47 -5.63 2.31 9.57
N LEU A 48 -6.47 1.33 9.29
CA LEU A 48 -7.41 1.34 8.18
C LEU A 48 -8.83 1.35 8.76
N ASP A 49 -9.49 2.48 8.62
CA ASP A 49 -10.86 2.67 9.09
C ASP A 49 -11.74 3.09 7.90
N THR A 50 -13.02 2.71 7.91
CA THR A 50 -13.97 3.12 6.89
C THR A 50 -15.14 3.87 7.52
N PHE A 51 -15.72 4.77 6.72
CA PHE A 51 -16.83 5.61 7.13
C PHE A 51 -17.93 5.56 6.06
N PRO A 52 -19.20 5.88 6.44
CA PRO A 52 -20.31 5.84 5.49
C PRO A 52 -20.17 6.84 4.34
N ASP A 53 -19.44 7.95 4.55
CA ASP A 53 -19.23 8.98 3.55
C ASP A 53 -17.87 9.67 3.76
N ARG A 54 -17.43 10.35 2.71
CA ARG A 54 -16.14 11.04 2.71
C ARG A 54 -16.10 12.20 3.72
N THR A 55 -17.17 12.94 3.86
CA THR A 55 -17.22 14.09 4.77
C THR A 55 -16.99 13.66 6.21
N THR A 56 -17.61 12.56 6.63
CA THR A 56 -17.40 12.01 7.97
C THR A 56 -15.95 11.55 8.16
N ALA A 57 -15.38 10.84 7.18
CA ALA A 57 -13.97 10.43 7.23
C ALA A 57 -13.06 11.65 7.38
N GLU A 58 -13.27 12.70 6.59
CA GLU A 58 -12.47 13.93 6.66
C GLU A 58 -12.52 14.55 8.05
N SER A 59 -13.69 14.52 8.70
CA SER A 59 -13.87 15.10 10.03
C SER A 59 -13.13 14.35 11.14
N ARG A 60 -12.63 13.15 10.85
CA ARG A 60 -11.92 12.29 11.82
C ARG A 60 -10.41 12.23 11.60
N ARG A 61 -9.88 13.05 10.71
CA ARG A 61 -8.44 13.08 10.41
C ARG A 61 -7.62 13.46 11.64
N ALA A 62 -6.51 12.77 11.82
CA ALA A 62 -5.44 13.12 12.74
C ALA A 62 -4.24 13.68 11.96
N ALA A 63 -3.14 13.94 12.65
CA ALA A 63 -1.97 14.59 12.04
C ALA A 63 -1.38 13.82 10.84
N ARG A 64 -1.41 12.49 10.89
CA ARG A 64 -0.84 11.64 9.83
C ARG A 64 -1.94 10.82 9.15
N SER A 65 -3.04 11.48 8.84
CA SER A 65 -4.19 10.86 8.17
C SER A 65 -4.35 11.36 6.74
N VAL A 66 -4.86 10.48 5.89
CA VAL A 66 -5.41 10.83 4.58
C VAL A 66 -6.76 10.17 4.41
N VAL A 67 -7.63 10.76 3.59
CA VAL A 67 -8.90 10.16 3.19
C VAL A 67 -8.80 9.71 1.74
N VAL A 68 -9.19 8.47 1.50
CA VAL A 68 -9.08 7.82 0.19
C VAL A 68 -10.41 7.15 -0.14
N ASP A 69 -10.93 7.40 -1.35
CA ASP A 69 -12.03 6.62 -1.90
C ASP A 69 -11.43 5.48 -2.74
N GLY A 70 -11.80 4.25 -2.44
CA GLY A 70 -11.28 3.11 -3.17
C GLY A 70 -12.04 1.84 -2.83
N HIS A 71 -12.18 0.98 -3.83
CA HIS A 71 -12.90 -0.30 -3.71
C HIS A 71 -14.30 -0.16 -3.11
N GLY A 72 -15.00 0.93 -3.47
CA GLY A 72 -16.37 1.20 -3.00
C GLY A 72 -16.47 1.67 -1.56
N LYS A 73 -15.37 2.06 -0.94
CA LYS A 73 -15.33 2.48 0.46
C LYS A 73 -14.70 3.85 0.63
N HIS A 74 -15.05 4.52 1.73
CA HIS A 74 -14.45 5.79 2.16
C HIS A 74 -13.48 5.49 3.30
N TRP A 75 -12.20 5.47 2.99
CA TRP A 75 -11.14 5.10 3.91
C TRP A 75 -10.56 6.30 4.63
N LEU A 76 -10.29 6.11 5.93
CA LEU A 76 -9.38 6.96 6.68
C LEU A 76 -8.14 6.12 6.96
N PHE A 77 -7.02 6.48 6.36
CA PHE A 77 -5.72 5.86 6.61
C PHE A 77 -4.92 6.75 7.54
N THR A 78 -4.48 6.19 8.65
CA THR A 78 -3.73 6.94 9.65
C THR A 78 -2.50 6.16 10.09
N ILE A 79 -1.37 6.85 10.21
CA ILE A 79 -0.15 6.28 10.78
C ILE A 79 -0.03 6.82 12.20
N ALA A 80 -0.17 5.92 13.17
CA ALA A 80 -0.24 6.27 14.59
C ALA A 80 0.19 5.10 15.47
N GLU A 81 0.29 5.35 16.78
CA GLU A 81 0.58 4.31 17.76
C GLU A 81 -0.51 3.22 17.76
N GLN A 82 -0.19 2.07 18.30
CA GLN A 82 -1.06 0.89 18.26
C GLN A 82 -2.46 1.14 18.82
N ALA A 83 -2.55 1.88 19.91
CA ALA A 83 -3.81 2.10 20.63
C ALA A 83 -4.69 3.18 20.01
N TRP A 84 -4.19 3.91 19.00
CA TRP A 84 -4.96 4.98 18.38
C TRP A 84 -6.23 4.45 17.71
N ARG A 85 -7.32 5.21 17.83
CA ARG A 85 -8.58 4.94 17.13
C ARG A 85 -9.26 6.26 16.80
N PRO A 86 -9.89 6.38 15.61
CA PRO A 86 -10.78 7.50 15.36
C PRO A 86 -12.07 7.35 16.15
N VAL A 87 -12.80 8.44 16.32
CA VAL A 87 -14.16 8.40 16.86
C VAL A 87 -15.09 7.94 15.74
N GLY A 88 -15.82 6.86 15.98
CA GLY A 88 -16.75 6.27 15.02
C GLY A 88 -16.05 5.51 13.90
N GLY A 89 -16.81 5.16 12.87
CA GLY A 89 -16.31 4.35 11.77
C GLY A 89 -16.17 2.87 12.12
N ASP A 90 -15.71 2.11 11.13
CA ASP A 90 -15.47 0.68 11.27
C ASP A 90 -13.96 0.42 11.11
N ARG A 91 -13.33 -0.20 12.11
CA ARG A 91 -11.95 -0.62 12.02
C ARG A 91 -11.87 -1.85 11.11
N VAL A 92 -11.17 -1.70 9.97
CA VAL A 92 -10.97 -2.79 9.01
C VAL A 92 -9.71 -3.57 9.32
N ALA A 93 -8.61 -2.87 9.57
CA ALA A 93 -7.32 -3.53 9.82
C ALA A 93 -6.35 -2.57 10.50
N MET A 94 -5.31 -3.15 11.07
CA MET A 94 -4.15 -2.44 11.60
C MET A 94 -2.92 -3.25 11.20
N VAL A 95 -1.98 -2.60 10.52
CA VAL A 95 -0.80 -3.27 9.98
C VAL A 95 0.46 -2.63 10.54
N GLY A 96 1.33 -3.45 11.09
CA GLY A 96 2.59 -2.99 11.67
C GLY A 96 3.18 -3.99 12.66
N PRO A 97 4.19 -3.60 13.42
CA PRO A 97 4.79 -2.25 13.46
C PRO A 97 5.56 -1.90 12.19
N LEU A 98 5.46 -0.63 11.80
CA LEU A 98 6.21 -0.09 10.67
C LEU A 98 7.59 0.32 11.19
N VAL A 99 8.63 -0.38 10.79
CA VAL A 99 9.99 -0.11 11.28
C VAL A 99 10.58 1.03 10.47
N VAL A 100 10.90 2.12 11.16
CA VAL A 100 11.47 3.34 10.56
C VAL A 100 12.67 3.80 11.38
N ASP A 101 13.54 4.61 10.75
CA ASP A 101 14.70 5.17 11.42
C ASP A 101 14.35 6.50 12.09
N ARG A 102 15.03 6.75 13.21
CA ARG A 102 14.92 8.00 13.95
C ARG A 102 15.45 9.18 13.12
N ASP A 103 14.88 10.36 13.33
CA ASP A 103 15.34 11.62 12.76
C ASP A 103 15.43 11.62 11.22
N THR A 104 14.63 10.78 10.58
CA THR A 104 14.59 10.62 9.14
C THR A 104 13.22 11.02 8.63
N PRO A 105 13.12 11.95 7.66
CA PRO A 105 11.82 12.28 7.06
C PRO A 105 11.29 11.15 6.21
N TYR A 106 10.00 10.87 6.37
CA TYR A 106 9.27 9.86 5.61
C TYR A 106 8.09 10.44 4.84
N THR A 107 7.78 9.80 3.73
CA THR A 107 6.60 10.06 2.92
C THR A 107 5.73 8.80 2.93
N ALA A 108 4.44 8.97 3.19
CA ALA A 108 3.46 7.90 3.07
C ALA A 108 2.84 7.96 1.67
N ARG A 109 3.07 6.94 0.86
CA ARG A 109 2.49 6.82 -0.47
C ARG A 109 1.46 5.72 -0.46
N TYR A 110 0.22 6.06 -0.77
CA TYR A 110 -0.88 5.12 -0.81
C TYR A 110 -1.26 4.79 -2.26
N MET A 111 -1.57 3.53 -2.48
CA MET A 111 -1.94 3.02 -3.81
C MET A 111 -3.11 2.07 -3.69
N GLU A 112 -3.82 1.87 -4.79
CA GLU A 112 -4.79 0.78 -4.91
C GLU A 112 -4.47 -0.07 -6.12
N THR A 113 -4.71 -1.36 -6.01
CA THR A 113 -4.49 -2.31 -7.10
C THR A 113 -5.78 -3.01 -7.47
N VAL A 114 -5.96 -3.20 -8.78
CA VAL A 114 -6.99 -4.04 -9.37
C VAL A 114 -6.30 -4.90 -10.42
N ILE A 115 -6.00 -6.15 -10.08
CA ILE A 115 -5.19 -7.02 -10.92
C ILE A 115 -6.04 -8.22 -11.33
N PRO A 116 -6.31 -8.40 -12.65
CA PRO A 116 -7.07 -9.54 -13.14
C PRO A 116 -6.43 -10.88 -12.77
N PRO A 117 -7.22 -11.95 -12.63
CA PRO A 117 -6.67 -13.27 -12.34
C PRO A 117 -5.74 -13.73 -13.47
N GLY A 118 -4.71 -14.47 -13.10
CA GLY A 118 -3.72 -14.99 -14.04
C GLY A 118 -2.67 -13.98 -14.48
N PHE A 119 -2.80 -12.72 -14.10
CA PHE A 119 -1.80 -11.72 -14.41
C PHE A 119 -0.57 -11.91 -13.53
N GLN A 120 0.60 -11.98 -14.14
CA GLN A 120 1.87 -12.04 -13.43
C GLN A 120 2.60 -10.72 -13.59
N GLU A 121 3.05 -10.18 -12.48
CA GLU A 121 3.71 -8.87 -12.43
C GLU A 121 5.17 -8.93 -12.87
N GLY A 122 5.55 -10.05 -13.48
CA GLY A 122 6.87 -10.26 -14.03
C GLY A 122 7.72 -11.13 -13.12
N ARG A 123 8.66 -11.81 -13.75
CA ARG A 123 9.65 -12.65 -13.09
C ARG A 123 11.05 -12.04 -13.14
N GLY A 124 11.11 -10.76 -13.37
CA GLY A 124 12.38 -10.07 -13.37
C GLY A 124 12.97 -9.96 -11.97
N PRO A 125 14.08 -9.24 -11.83
CA PRO A 125 14.76 -9.07 -10.53
C PRO A 125 13.90 -8.27 -9.59
N GLY A 126 12.71 -8.16 -9.54
CA GLY A 126 11.87 -7.49 -8.57
C GLY A 126 12.22 -6.02 -8.34
N HIS A 127 11.76 -5.51 -7.24
CA HIS A 127 12.05 -4.15 -6.82
C HIS A 127 12.15 -4.12 -5.29
N ARG A 128 12.60 -2.99 -4.76
CA ARG A 128 12.64 -2.75 -3.33
C ARG A 128 12.23 -1.31 -3.03
N HIS A 129 11.83 -1.05 -1.80
CA HIS A 129 11.45 0.28 -1.35
C HIS A 129 12.39 0.77 -0.24
N PRO A 130 12.67 2.07 -0.17
CA PRO A 130 13.45 2.64 0.93
C PRO A 130 12.55 2.93 2.15
N GLY A 131 11.88 1.90 2.61
CA GLY A 131 10.98 1.89 3.75
C GLY A 131 10.06 0.67 3.68
N PRO A 132 9.28 0.40 4.73
CA PRO A 132 8.35 -0.72 4.74
C PRO A 132 7.20 -0.54 3.75
N GLU A 133 6.71 -1.66 3.22
CA GLU A 133 5.50 -1.71 2.39
C GLU A 133 4.47 -2.61 3.05
N ALA A 134 3.22 -2.16 3.06
CA ALA A 134 2.11 -2.89 3.65
C ALA A 134 0.94 -2.99 2.67
N TRP A 135 0.23 -4.11 2.72
CA TRP A 135 -0.94 -4.41 1.90
C TRP A 135 -2.09 -4.86 2.78
N PHE A 136 -3.29 -4.46 2.42
CA PHE A 136 -4.52 -5.08 2.91
C PHE A 136 -5.32 -5.57 1.71
N LEU A 137 -5.66 -6.87 1.70
CA LEU A 137 -6.38 -7.49 0.60
C LEU A 137 -7.88 -7.31 0.80
N VAL A 138 -8.52 -6.62 -0.14
CA VAL A 138 -9.98 -6.44 -0.16
C VAL A 138 -10.65 -7.62 -0.86
N ALA A 139 -10.02 -8.16 -1.89
CA ALA A 139 -10.51 -9.31 -2.65
C ALA A 139 -9.36 -10.08 -3.29
N GLY A 140 -9.59 -11.34 -3.57
CA GLY A 140 -8.59 -12.21 -4.18
C GLY A 140 -7.47 -12.56 -3.22
N GLY A 141 -6.30 -12.83 -3.77
CA GLY A 141 -5.12 -13.18 -2.99
C GLY A 141 -3.83 -12.78 -3.67
N GLN A 142 -2.77 -12.71 -2.88
CA GLN A 142 -1.45 -12.28 -3.33
C GLN A 142 -0.39 -13.17 -2.70
N CYS A 143 0.65 -13.42 -3.49
CA CYS A 143 1.85 -14.13 -3.10
C CYS A 143 3.02 -13.16 -3.24
N LEU A 144 3.87 -13.11 -2.23
CA LEU A 144 5.07 -12.30 -2.22
C LEU A 144 6.28 -13.20 -2.04
N GLU A 145 7.15 -13.24 -3.05
CA GLU A 145 8.43 -13.94 -2.96
C GLU A 145 9.46 -13.00 -2.34
N THR A 146 10.10 -13.46 -1.29
CA THR A 146 11.10 -12.68 -0.53
C THR A 146 12.36 -13.53 -0.32
N PRO A 147 13.47 -12.92 0.12
CA PRO A 147 14.69 -13.68 0.46
C PRO A 147 14.46 -14.73 1.53
N ASN A 148 13.43 -14.59 2.36
CA ASN A 148 13.15 -15.50 3.47
C ASN A 148 12.01 -16.49 3.16
N GLY A 149 11.58 -16.58 1.90
CA GLY A 149 10.52 -17.48 1.49
C GLY A 149 9.31 -16.74 0.93
N VAL A 150 8.21 -17.45 0.84
CA VAL A 150 6.98 -16.96 0.23
C VAL A 150 5.98 -16.58 1.32
N MET A 151 5.43 -15.38 1.21
CA MET A 151 4.32 -14.91 2.04
C MET A 151 3.06 -14.88 1.20
N THR A 152 1.92 -15.21 1.80
CA THR A 152 0.61 -15.16 1.12
C THR A 152 -0.40 -14.40 1.97
N ALA A 153 -1.33 -13.73 1.29
CA ALA A 153 -2.47 -13.09 1.94
C ALA A 153 -3.70 -13.22 1.04
N ARG A 154 -4.86 -13.38 1.66
CA ARG A 154 -6.17 -13.45 0.99
C ARG A 154 -7.07 -12.33 1.51
N ALA A 155 -8.25 -12.20 0.92
CA ALA A 155 -9.23 -11.17 1.32
C ALA A 155 -9.40 -11.13 2.84
N GLY A 156 -9.34 -9.93 3.41
CA GLY A 156 -9.40 -9.69 4.84
C GLY A 156 -8.08 -9.82 5.58
N GLN A 157 -7.00 -10.16 4.89
CA GLN A 157 -5.68 -10.33 5.49
C GLN A 157 -4.73 -9.22 5.03
N SER A 158 -3.73 -8.96 5.83
CA SER A 158 -2.69 -7.98 5.54
C SER A 158 -1.32 -8.64 5.41
N MET A 159 -0.38 -7.88 4.85
CA MET A 159 0.99 -8.30 4.61
C MET A 159 1.91 -7.11 4.84
N LEU A 160 3.10 -7.37 5.36
CA LEU A 160 4.09 -6.32 5.63
C LEU A 160 5.47 -6.82 5.21
N ALA A 161 6.14 -6.02 4.38
CA ALA A 161 7.51 -6.26 3.98
C ALA A 161 8.41 -5.14 4.53
N PRO A 162 9.54 -5.50 5.19
CA PRO A 162 10.46 -4.49 5.70
C PRO A 162 11.22 -3.78 4.59
N GLU A 163 11.86 -2.67 4.97
CA GLU A 163 12.68 -1.88 4.07
C GLU A 163 13.73 -2.74 3.36
N GLY A 164 13.90 -2.48 2.07
CA GLY A 164 15.00 -3.02 1.30
C GLY A 164 14.86 -4.46 0.85
N TRP A 165 13.78 -5.15 1.21
CA TRP A 165 13.58 -6.52 0.72
C TRP A 165 13.36 -6.52 -0.78
N PRO A 166 14.19 -7.26 -1.56
CA PRO A 166 13.84 -7.55 -2.93
C PRO A 166 12.61 -8.44 -2.94
N MET A 167 11.63 -8.09 -3.77
CA MET A 167 10.36 -8.80 -3.76
C MET A 167 9.76 -8.92 -5.16
N ALA A 168 9.01 -9.99 -5.37
CA ALA A 168 8.19 -10.19 -6.55
C ALA A 168 6.79 -10.59 -6.09
N ILE A 169 5.79 -9.99 -6.72
CA ILE A 169 4.38 -10.16 -6.34
C ILE A 169 3.64 -10.89 -7.46
N ALA A 170 2.77 -11.82 -7.07
CA ALA A 170 1.87 -12.50 -7.99
C ALA A 170 0.48 -12.62 -7.38
N SER A 171 -0.52 -12.74 -8.23
CA SER A 171 -1.89 -13.02 -7.79
C SER A 171 -2.06 -14.51 -7.46
N LEU A 172 -2.91 -14.81 -6.50
CA LEU A 172 -3.33 -16.17 -6.14
C LEU A 172 -4.80 -16.35 -6.50
N GLY A 173 -5.16 -17.58 -6.94
CA GLY A 173 -6.53 -17.94 -7.19
C GLY A 173 -7.08 -17.39 -8.50
N THR A 174 -8.40 -17.36 -8.60
CA THR A 174 -9.13 -17.03 -9.83
C THR A 174 -9.93 -15.73 -9.75
N GLU A 175 -9.89 -15.05 -8.61
CA GLU A 175 -10.54 -13.75 -8.44
C GLU A 175 -9.62 -12.60 -8.85
N THR A 176 -10.20 -11.49 -9.27
CA THR A 176 -9.49 -10.24 -9.38
C THR A 176 -8.93 -9.85 -8.02
N ARG A 177 -7.63 -9.59 -7.96
CA ARG A 177 -6.97 -9.14 -6.74
C ARG A 177 -7.22 -7.65 -6.56
N ARG A 178 -7.75 -7.28 -5.40
CA ARG A 178 -7.99 -5.88 -5.03
C ARG A 178 -7.31 -5.63 -3.70
N ALA A 179 -6.47 -4.62 -3.65
CA ALA A 179 -5.75 -4.28 -2.43
C ALA A 179 -5.62 -2.77 -2.27
N VAL A 180 -5.47 -2.34 -1.04
CA VAL A 180 -4.97 -1.01 -0.68
C VAL A 180 -3.56 -1.18 -0.14
N VAL A 181 -2.67 -0.26 -0.49
CA VAL A 181 -1.23 -0.42 -0.30
C VAL A 181 -0.64 0.86 0.28
N LEU A 182 0.30 0.69 1.20
CA LEU A 182 1.12 1.77 1.75
C LEU A 182 2.59 1.46 1.51
N VAL A 183 3.31 2.42 0.93
CA VAL A 183 4.77 2.46 1.01
C VAL A 183 5.14 3.64 1.90
N LEU A 184 5.77 3.35 3.02
CA LEU A 184 6.29 4.38 3.92
C LEU A 184 7.80 4.49 3.64
N HIS A 185 8.19 5.49 2.85
CA HIS A 185 9.56 5.56 2.35
C HIS A 185 10.27 6.84 2.79
N ARG A 186 11.60 6.78 2.80
CA ARG A 186 12.43 7.96 3.05
C ARG A 186 12.13 9.02 2.01
N SER A 187 11.82 10.23 2.46
CA SER A 187 11.45 11.33 1.55
C SER A 187 12.59 11.72 0.60
N SER A 188 13.84 11.48 0.99
CA SER A 188 15.03 11.79 0.19
C SER A 188 15.29 10.81 -0.94
N GLN A 189 14.51 9.72 -1.04
CA GLN A 189 14.71 8.67 -2.03
C GLN A 189 13.41 8.42 -2.79
N PRO A 190 13.48 7.98 -4.06
CA PRO A 190 12.29 7.57 -4.78
C PRO A 190 11.62 6.38 -4.07
N TYR A 191 10.28 6.32 -4.14
CA TYR A 191 9.54 5.30 -3.40
C TYR A 191 9.84 3.87 -3.85
N VAL A 192 10.36 3.69 -5.05
CA VAL A 192 10.72 2.39 -5.60
C VAL A 192 12.14 2.42 -6.14
N GLN A 193 12.89 1.36 -5.87
CA GLN A 193 14.23 1.14 -6.41
C GLN A 193 14.18 -0.15 -7.22
N ARG A 194 14.61 -0.09 -8.47
CA ARG A 194 14.67 -1.25 -9.34
C ARG A 194 15.99 -1.99 -9.13
N ILE A 195 15.91 -3.28 -9.13
CA ILE A 195 17.06 -4.15 -8.95
C ILE A 195 17.55 -4.64 -10.31
#